data_a148896cee73a77ad7ed51a443999b34
#
_entry.id   a148896cee73a77ad7ed51a443999b34
#
_cell.length_a   1.000
_cell.length_b   1.000
_cell.length_c   1.000
_cell.angle_alpha   90.00
_cell.angle_beta   90.00
_cell.angle_gamma   90.00
#
_symmetry.space_group_name_H-M   'P 1'
#
loop_
_entity.id
_entity.type
_entity.pdbx_description
1 polymer ?
#
loop_
_entity_poly.entity_id
_entity_poly.type
_entity_poly.pdbx_seq_one_letter_code
_entity_poly.pdbx_strand_id
1 'polypeptide(L)'
;MISMRFVIGFTSVNHCRLFFARRHSIMANPLIAVCQMTSTNDKEMNLRTVRELAEKAKAKSACIAFFPEACDYLADNRKDIVAMAQSLDGSTVASYKEIAKSNKIWLSLGGIHEALNKDEQRISNSHIVINSDGEIAGTYRKVHLFDMDNKTTGVKLMESNYVKPGDRIESPVSTPIGKLGLGICYDMRFPELSLTLRNMGAEILTYPSAFTYQTGAAHWEIILRARAIETQCYVVAAAQTGTHNKKRVSWGHAMIVDPWGTIVAQCSEKTDIAIAEIDLGLVQLVRENMPCENHRRTDLYAKMESLKC
;
A
#
# COMPACT_ATOMS: atom_id res chain seq x y z
N MET A 1 37.96 -23.81 -46.12
CA MET A 1 37.90 -22.57 -45.31
C MET A 1 36.67 -21.81 -45.75
N ILE A 2 35.56 -21.99 -45.06
CA ILE A 2 34.29 -21.26 -45.29
C ILE A 2 34.10 -20.33 -44.12
N SER A 3 34.21 -19.02 -44.41
CA SER A 3 34.03 -17.96 -43.44
C SER A 3 32.53 -17.67 -43.26
N MET A 4 31.96 -17.98 -42.10
CA MET A 4 30.62 -17.58 -41.71
C MET A 4 30.69 -16.20 -41.06
N ARG A 5 30.25 -15.17 -41.77
CA ARG A 5 30.00 -13.83 -41.18
C ARG A 5 28.64 -13.83 -40.53
N PHE A 6 28.59 -13.66 -39.19
CA PHE A 6 27.39 -13.33 -38.48
C PHE A 6 27.10 -11.83 -38.69
N VAL A 7 25.99 -11.54 -39.33
CA VAL A 7 25.40 -10.19 -39.37
C VAL A 7 24.41 -10.08 -38.25
N ILE A 8 24.77 -9.35 -37.21
CA ILE A 8 23.82 -8.96 -36.13
C ILE A 8 23.08 -7.73 -36.64
N GLY A 9 21.85 -7.93 -37.12
CA GLY A 9 20.94 -6.84 -37.45
C GLY A 9 20.26 -6.34 -36.20
N PHE A 10 20.58 -5.12 -35.78
CA PHE A 10 19.79 -4.37 -34.82
C PHE A 10 18.47 -3.93 -35.47
N THR A 11 17.39 -4.62 -35.22
CA THR A 11 16.03 -4.16 -35.55
C THR A 11 15.36 -3.59 -34.34
N SER A 12 15.01 -2.35 -34.49
CA SER A 12 14.30 -1.36 -33.71
C SER A 12 13.38 -1.85 -32.57
N VAL A 13 13.31 -0.99 -31.54
CA VAL A 13 12.56 -0.98 -30.27
C VAL A 13 11.02 -1.16 -30.40
N ASN A 14 10.48 -1.44 -31.56
CA ASN A 14 9.04 -1.56 -31.81
C ASN A 14 8.45 -2.97 -31.63
N HIS A 15 9.23 -3.99 -31.27
CA HIS A 15 8.73 -5.37 -31.15
C HIS A 15 8.12 -5.72 -29.78
N CYS A 16 8.23 -4.84 -28.78
CA CYS A 16 7.67 -5.12 -27.43
C CYS A 16 6.16 -4.87 -27.34
N ARG A 17 5.53 -4.22 -28.34
CA ARG A 17 4.08 -3.92 -28.34
C ARG A 17 3.18 -4.99 -28.97
N LEU A 18 3.74 -5.99 -29.64
CA LEU A 18 2.95 -6.94 -30.45
C LEU A 18 2.50 -8.22 -29.73
N PHE A 19 2.89 -8.44 -28.46
CA PHE A 19 2.52 -9.66 -27.73
C PHE A 19 1.25 -9.52 -26.85
N PHE A 20 0.62 -8.35 -26.80
CA PHE A 20 -0.46 -8.07 -25.84
C PHE A 20 -1.87 -7.91 -26.43
N ALA A 21 -2.10 -8.32 -27.66
CA ALA A 21 -3.43 -8.23 -28.28
C ALA A 21 -4.25 -9.51 -28.06
N ARG A 22 -4.78 -9.74 -26.85
CA ARG A 22 -5.98 -10.55 -26.67
C ARG A 22 -7.18 -9.64 -26.36
N ARG A 23 -8.20 -9.74 -27.20
CA ARG A 23 -9.51 -9.09 -27.01
C ARG A 23 -10.11 -9.55 -25.68
N HIS A 24 -10.09 -8.71 -24.68
CA HIS A 24 -10.98 -8.77 -23.54
C HIS A 24 -12.11 -7.76 -23.73
N SER A 25 -13.28 -8.10 -23.26
CA SER A 25 -14.56 -7.42 -23.30
C SER A 25 -14.43 -5.88 -23.21
N ILE A 26 -15.32 -5.18 -23.94
CA ILE A 26 -15.43 -3.71 -24.13
C ILE A 26 -15.77 -2.94 -22.82
N MET A 27 -15.62 -3.53 -21.67
CA MET A 27 -15.74 -2.80 -20.40
C MET A 27 -14.39 -2.15 -20.10
N ALA A 28 -14.36 -0.83 -19.98
CA ALA A 28 -13.17 -0.10 -19.57
C ALA A 28 -12.70 -0.61 -18.19
N ASN A 29 -11.39 -0.85 -18.06
CA ASN A 29 -10.83 -1.26 -16.79
C ASN A 29 -11.07 -0.18 -15.71
N PRO A 30 -11.25 -0.57 -14.44
CA PRO A 30 -11.52 0.37 -13.38
C PRO A 30 -10.32 1.29 -13.10
N LEU A 31 -10.62 2.56 -12.85
CA LEU A 31 -9.63 3.55 -12.40
C LEU A 31 -9.54 3.57 -10.88
N ILE A 32 -8.32 3.73 -10.37
CA ILE A 32 -8.04 3.92 -8.95
C ILE A 32 -7.29 5.22 -8.70
N ALA A 33 -7.40 5.76 -7.48
CA ALA A 33 -6.63 6.90 -7.03
C ALA A 33 -5.70 6.51 -5.88
N VAL A 34 -4.41 6.75 -6.02
CA VAL A 34 -3.47 6.75 -4.90
C VAL A 34 -3.34 8.17 -4.37
N CYS A 35 -3.57 8.36 -3.07
CA CYS A 35 -3.60 9.67 -2.42
C CYS A 35 -2.28 9.92 -1.67
N GLN A 36 -1.87 11.19 -1.67
CA GLN A 36 -0.76 11.72 -0.90
C GLN A 36 -1.23 12.91 -0.09
N MET A 37 -0.90 12.96 1.19
CA MET A 37 -1.31 14.06 2.07
C MET A 37 -0.27 14.34 3.16
N THR A 38 -0.42 15.50 3.82
CA THR A 38 0.36 15.87 5.01
C THR A 38 -0.58 15.89 6.20
N SER A 39 -0.59 14.82 6.99
CA SER A 39 -1.35 14.79 8.23
C SER A 39 -0.65 15.56 9.34
N THR A 40 -1.45 16.17 10.21
CA THR A 40 -1.00 16.87 11.41
C THR A 40 -1.72 16.29 12.65
N ASN A 41 -1.53 16.91 13.81
CA ASN A 41 -2.30 16.57 15.01
C ASN A 41 -3.76 17.10 14.98
N ASP A 42 -4.13 17.88 13.98
CA ASP A 42 -5.50 18.37 13.76
C ASP A 42 -6.32 17.34 12.96
N LYS A 43 -7.12 16.53 13.67
CA LYS A 43 -7.99 15.50 13.08
C LYS A 43 -9.02 16.07 12.11
N GLU A 44 -9.57 17.25 12.39
CA GLU A 44 -10.58 17.87 11.55
C GLU A 44 -9.99 18.37 10.24
N MET A 45 -8.77 18.91 10.26
CA MET A 45 -8.06 19.30 9.06
C MET A 45 -7.74 18.07 8.21
N ASN A 46 -7.23 17.01 8.82
CA ASN A 46 -6.91 15.76 8.11
C ASN A 46 -8.17 15.13 7.50
N LEU A 47 -9.30 15.12 8.22
CA LEU A 47 -10.58 14.63 7.71
C LEU A 47 -11.07 15.44 6.51
N ARG A 48 -10.95 16.79 6.55
CA ARG A 48 -11.26 17.65 5.39
C ARG A 48 -10.39 17.27 4.18
N THR A 49 -9.09 17.09 4.39
CA THR A 49 -8.18 16.66 3.31
C THR A 49 -8.55 15.30 2.73
N VAL A 50 -8.91 14.33 3.58
CA VAL A 50 -9.41 13.01 3.10
C VAL A 50 -10.67 13.18 2.25
N ARG A 51 -11.62 14.02 2.68
CA ARG A 51 -12.85 14.32 1.93
C ARG A 51 -12.53 14.93 0.56
N GLU A 52 -11.72 15.98 0.52
CA GLU A 52 -11.34 16.68 -0.71
C GLU A 52 -10.64 15.74 -1.72
N LEU A 53 -9.72 14.90 -1.22
CA LEU A 53 -9.03 13.93 -2.07
C LEU A 53 -9.97 12.82 -2.57
N ALA A 54 -10.93 12.36 -1.75
CA ALA A 54 -11.95 11.39 -2.17
C ALA A 54 -12.88 11.97 -3.24
N GLU A 55 -13.33 13.22 -3.07
CA GLU A 55 -14.13 13.95 -4.05
C GLU A 55 -13.36 14.15 -5.36
N LYS A 56 -12.08 14.53 -5.28
CA LYS A 56 -11.18 14.67 -6.43
C LYS A 56 -10.98 13.33 -7.16
N ALA A 57 -10.80 12.23 -6.42
CA ALA A 57 -10.69 10.89 -6.99
C ALA A 57 -11.98 10.50 -7.72
N LYS A 58 -13.13 10.73 -7.11
CA LYS A 58 -14.44 10.48 -7.72
C LYS A 58 -14.66 11.31 -8.99
N ALA A 59 -14.30 12.58 -8.98
CA ALA A 59 -14.39 13.47 -10.15
C ALA A 59 -13.50 13.00 -11.32
N LYS A 60 -12.44 12.20 -11.02
CA LYS A 60 -11.59 11.52 -12.01
C LYS A 60 -12.04 10.09 -12.33
N SER A 61 -13.27 9.72 -11.95
CA SER A 61 -13.88 8.42 -12.19
C SER A 61 -13.19 7.25 -11.49
N ALA A 62 -12.40 7.50 -10.45
CA ALA A 62 -11.84 6.43 -9.64
C ALA A 62 -12.97 5.72 -8.85
N CYS A 63 -12.93 4.39 -8.81
CA CYS A 63 -13.88 3.58 -8.03
C CYS A 63 -13.40 3.34 -6.59
N ILE A 64 -12.09 3.49 -6.33
CA ILE A 64 -11.49 3.39 -5.01
C ILE A 64 -10.36 4.43 -4.85
N ALA A 65 -10.25 5.01 -3.65
CA ALA A 65 -9.18 5.91 -3.26
C ALA A 65 -8.39 5.31 -2.10
N PHE A 66 -7.05 5.32 -2.21
CA PHE A 66 -6.11 4.77 -1.24
C PHE A 66 -5.45 5.90 -0.46
N PHE A 67 -5.57 5.88 0.86
CA PHE A 67 -5.03 6.90 1.77
C PHE A 67 -3.84 6.36 2.57
N PRO A 68 -2.88 7.23 2.94
CA PRO A 68 -1.66 6.80 3.61
C PRO A 68 -1.85 6.42 5.09
N GLU A 69 -0.82 5.81 5.67
CA GLU A 69 -0.68 5.58 7.12
C GLU A 69 -0.80 6.92 7.88
N ALA A 70 -1.49 6.91 9.02
CA ALA A 70 -1.77 8.07 9.85
C ALA A 70 -2.58 9.18 9.14
N CYS A 71 -3.49 8.80 8.23
CA CYS A 71 -4.38 9.75 7.56
C CYS A 71 -5.40 10.38 8.52
N ASP A 72 -5.65 9.77 9.67
CA ASP A 72 -6.49 10.29 10.74
C ASP A 72 -5.81 11.39 11.57
N TYR A 73 -4.58 11.18 12.01
CA TYR A 73 -3.74 12.21 12.67
C TYR A 73 -2.29 11.75 12.77
N LEU A 74 -1.40 12.72 12.98
CA LEU A 74 0.00 12.50 13.26
C LEU A 74 0.40 13.37 14.46
N ALA A 75 0.36 12.79 15.66
CA ALA A 75 0.60 13.50 16.89
C ALA A 75 2.09 13.78 17.15
N ASP A 76 2.38 14.80 17.97
CA ASP A 76 3.73 15.26 18.29
C ASP A 76 4.47 14.36 19.28
N ASN A 77 3.73 13.59 20.07
CA ASN A 77 4.27 12.71 21.09
C ASN A 77 3.39 11.48 21.32
N ARG A 78 3.99 10.47 21.96
CA ARG A 78 3.37 9.17 22.21
C ARG A 78 2.06 9.25 23.04
N LYS A 79 2.02 10.13 24.04
CA LYS A 79 0.86 10.25 24.92
C LYS A 79 -0.37 10.68 24.13
N ASP A 80 -0.19 11.64 23.23
CA ASP A 80 -1.26 12.14 22.38
C ASP A 80 -1.67 11.10 21.33
N ILE A 81 -0.72 10.30 20.78
CA ILE A 81 -1.03 9.21 19.88
C ILE A 81 -2.09 8.28 20.50
N VAL A 82 -1.87 7.85 21.73
CA VAL A 82 -2.80 6.95 22.43
C VAL A 82 -4.10 7.65 22.83
N ALA A 83 -4.00 8.88 23.36
CA ALA A 83 -5.15 9.62 23.86
C ALA A 83 -6.17 10.02 22.77
N MET A 84 -5.70 10.24 21.54
CA MET A 84 -6.54 10.65 20.40
C MET A 84 -7.15 9.46 19.66
N ALA A 85 -6.70 8.23 19.91
CA ALA A 85 -7.18 7.03 19.23
C ALA A 85 -8.66 6.75 19.54
N GLN A 86 -9.37 6.19 18.58
CA GLN A 86 -10.79 5.81 18.71
C GLN A 86 -11.01 4.38 18.24
N SER A 87 -12.05 3.73 18.75
CA SER A 87 -12.46 2.43 18.23
C SER A 87 -12.95 2.54 16.77
N LEU A 88 -13.06 1.42 16.07
CA LEU A 88 -13.62 1.39 14.70
C LEU A 88 -15.09 1.84 14.63
N ASP A 89 -15.79 1.90 15.77
CA ASP A 89 -17.16 2.45 15.90
C ASP A 89 -17.17 3.94 16.28
N GLY A 90 -16.00 4.56 16.38
CA GLY A 90 -15.84 5.96 16.77
C GLY A 90 -16.19 6.94 15.64
N SER A 91 -16.26 8.23 16.01
CA SER A 91 -16.67 9.33 15.11
C SER A 91 -15.75 9.48 13.89
N THR A 92 -14.45 9.20 14.02
CA THR A 92 -13.50 9.28 12.90
C THR A 92 -13.88 8.29 11.80
N VAL A 93 -14.10 7.01 12.14
CA VAL A 93 -14.50 6.00 11.17
C VAL A 93 -15.91 6.25 10.65
N ALA A 94 -16.83 6.72 11.49
CA ALA A 94 -18.18 7.14 11.05
C ALA A 94 -18.11 8.22 9.95
N SER A 95 -17.21 9.20 10.11
CA SER A 95 -16.98 10.22 9.08
C SER A 95 -16.42 9.65 7.77
N TYR A 96 -15.50 8.68 7.83
CA TYR A 96 -15.00 8.01 6.63
C TYR A 96 -16.07 7.18 5.93
N LYS A 97 -16.93 6.48 6.69
CA LYS A 97 -18.10 5.77 6.15
C LYS A 97 -19.04 6.72 5.38
N GLU A 98 -19.28 7.91 5.94
CA GLU A 98 -20.10 8.94 5.28
C GLU A 98 -19.44 9.47 4.01
N ILE A 99 -18.13 9.72 4.00
CA ILE A 99 -17.38 10.13 2.80
C ILE A 99 -17.50 9.06 1.70
N ALA A 100 -17.30 7.78 2.04
CA ALA A 100 -17.43 6.68 1.08
C ALA A 100 -18.83 6.62 0.48
N LYS A 101 -19.86 6.68 1.33
CA LYS A 101 -21.27 6.59 0.95
C LYS A 101 -21.74 7.77 0.12
N SER A 102 -21.44 9.00 0.54
CA SER A 102 -21.89 10.22 -0.15
C SER A 102 -21.25 10.37 -1.54
N ASN A 103 -19.99 9.95 -1.68
CA ASN A 103 -19.28 10.00 -2.98
C ASN A 103 -19.43 8.73 -3.82
N LYS A 104 -20.09 7.69 -3.31
CA LYS A 104 -20.16 6.37 -3.96
C LYS A 104 -18.79 5.89 -4.44
N ILE A 105 -17.80 5.89 -3.54
CA ILE A 105 -16.42 5.50 -3.78
C ILE A 105 -15.94 4.59 -2.65
N TRP A 106 -15.16 3.57 -2.97
CA TRP A 106 -14.47 2.78 -1.96
C TRP A 106 -13.29 3.57 -1.38
N LEU A 107 -13.02 3.38 -0.09
CA LEU A 107 -11.88 3.98 0.59
C LEU A 107 -11.00 2.89 1.19
N SER A 108 -9.71 2.92 0.91
CA SER A 108 -8.68 2.12 1.57
C SER A 108 -7.89 3.08 2.47
N LEU A 109 -8.15 3.02 3.77
CA LEU A 109 -7.60 3.94 4.77
C LEU A 109 -6.56 3.18 5.58
N GLY A 110 -5.30 3.36 5.20
CA GLY A 110 -4.22 2.59 5.76
C GLY A 110 -3.60 3.24 6.98
N GLY A 111 -3.52 2.45 8.10
CA GLY A 111 -2.83 2.84 9.30
C GLY A 111 -3.50 3.93 10.11
N ILE A 112 -4.81 3.81 10.36
CA ILE A 112 -5.50 4.63 11.35
C ILE A 112 -5.19 4.12 12.77
N HIS A 113 -5.27 5.01 13.75
CA HIS A 113 -5.01 4.70 15.16
C HIS A 113 -6.27 4.15 15.82
N GLU A 114 -6.36 2.82 15.95
CA GLU A 114 -7.49 2.12 16.54
C GLU A 114 -7.29 1.93 18.05
N ALA A 115 -8.15 2.53 18.88
CA ALA A 115 -8.25 2.20 20.29
C ALA A 115 -8.88 0.80 20.45
N LEU A 116 -8.20 -0.07 21.17
CA LEU A 116 -8.67 -1.41 21.49
C LEU A 116 -9.63 -1.39 22.69
N ASN A 117 -9.84 -2.51 23.35
CA ASN A 117 -10.65 -2.59 24.56
C ASN A 117 -10.02 -1.80 25.74
N LYS A 118 -10.79 -1.55 26.80
CA LYS A 118 -10.38 -0.72 27.93
C LYS A 118 -9.18 -1.26 28.73
N ASP A 119 -8.91 -2.55 28.61
CA ASP A 119 -7.81 -3.22 29.36
C ASP A 119 -6.47 -3.16 28.60
N GLU A 120 -6.48 -2.79 27.31
CA GLU A 120 -5.26 -2.64 26.52
C GLU A 120 -4.85 -1.16 26.47
N GLN A 121 -3.68 -0.85 27.01
CA GLN A 121 -3.13 0.52 27.04
C GLN A 121 -2.49 0.94 25.71
N ARG A 122 -2.29 -0.01 24.80
CA ARG A 122 -1.77 0.24 23.46
C ARG A 122 -2.92 0.29 22.46
N ILE A 123 -2.66 0.96 21.36
CA ILE A 123 -3.55 1.03 20.20
C ILE A 123 -3.15 0.00 19.14
N SER A 124 -3.97 -0.20 18.11
CA SER A 124 -3.56 -0.85 16.87
C SER A 124 -3.37 0.18 15.76
N ASN A 125 -2.42 -0.12 14.88
CA ASN A 125 -2.25 0.57 13.60
C ASN A 125 -3.04 -0.24 12.57
N SER A 126 -4.22 0.27 12.15
CA SER A 126 -5.24 -0.52 11.46
C SER A 126 -5.56 0.00 10.07
N HIS A 127 -5.42 -0.86 9.07
CA HIS A 127 -5.83 -0.60 7.70
C HIS A 127 -7.27 -1.07 7.53
N ILE A 128 -8.18 -0.16 7.22
CA ILE A 128 -9.59 -0.46 6.96
C ILE A 128 -9.95 -0.20 5.51
N VAL A 129 -10.78 -1.05 4.95
CA VAL A 129 -11.37 -0.87 3.61
C VAL A 129 -12.86 -0.66 3.80
N ILE A 130 -13.38 0.46 3.30
CA ILE A 130 -14.80 0.84 3.37
C ILE A 130 -15.37 0.80 1.96
N ASN A 131 -16.50 0.12 1.78
CA ASN A 131 -17.18 0.02 0.49
C ASN A 131 -17.99 1.31 0.17
N SER A 132 -18.51 1.40 -1.06
CA SER A 132 -19.28 2.56 -1.52
C SER A 132 -20.63 2.77 -0.82
N ASP A 133 -21.04 1.84 0.04
CA ASP A 133 -22.25 1.96 0.86
C ASP A 133 -21.94 2.38 2.31
N GLY A 134 -20.64 2.60 2.60
CA GLY A 134 -20.16 3.04 3.91
C GLY A 134 -19.98 1.89 4.91
N GLU A 135 -19.82 0.65 4.46
CA GLU A 135 -19.60 -0.50 5.32
C GLU A 135 -18.13 -0.90 5.31
N ILE A 136 -17.61 -1.37 6.44
CA ILE A 136 -16.25 -1.92 6.52
C ILE A 136 -16.24 -3.29 5.82
N ALA A 137 -15.54 -3.37 4.70
CA ALA A 137 -15.37 -4.59 3.91
C ALA A 137 -14.18 -5.44 4.38
N GLY A 138 -13.21 -4.83 5.05
CA GLY A 138 -12.03 -5.52 5.59
C GLY A 138 -11.25 -4.67 6.57
N THR A 139 -10.54 -5.34 7.48
CA THR A 139 -9.67 -4.71 8.49
C THR A 139 -8.42 -5.55 8.66
N TYR A 140 -7.26 -4.90 8.65
CA TYR A 140 -5.97 -5.52 8.94
C TYR A 140 -5.24 -4.71 10.00
N ARG A 141 -4.66 -5.36 11.01
CA ARG A 141 -3.81 -4.73 12.01
C ARG A 141 -2.35 -5.03 11.72
N LYS A 142 -1.52 -3.99 11.66
CA LYS A 142 -0.09 -4.06 11.34
C LYS A 142 0.62 -5.12 12.16
N VAL A 143 1.26 -6.08 11.51
CA VAL A 143 1.96 -7.18 12.20
C VAL A 143 3.42 -6.85 12.46
N HIS A 144 4.10 -6.09 11.58
CA HIS A 144 5.50 -5.72 11.76
C HIS A 144 5.60 -4.27 12.25
N LEU A 145 6.00 -4.10 13.50
CA LEU A 145 6.15 -2.78 14.11
C LEU A 145 7.55 -2.23 13.87
N PHE A 146 7.63 -0.90 13.66
CA PHE A 146 8.90 -0.23 13.39
C PHE A 146 9.61 0.09 14.71
N ASP A 147 10.44 -0.84 15.16
CA ASP A 147 11.30 -0.68 16.31
C ASP A 147 12.75 -0.51 15.85
N MET A 148 13.35 0.61 16.22
CA MET A 148 14.75 0.92 15.96
C MET A 148 15.40 1.48 17.23
N ASP A 149 16.42 0.80 17.70
CA ASP A 149 17.28 1.24 18.81
C ASP A 149 18.73 1.29 18.32
N ASN A 150 19.10 2.42 17.72
CA ASN A 150 20.45 2.61 17.21
C ASN A 150 21.34 3.22 18.31
N LYS A 151 22.12 2.37 18.97
CA LYS A 151 23.03 2.76 20.06
C LYS A 151 24.14 3.70 19.62
N THR A 152 24.54 3.67 18.34
CA THR A 152 25.61 4.52 17.80
C THR A 152 25.14 5.94 17.59
N THR A 153 23.94 6.15 17.07
CA THR A 153 23.37 7.47 16.80
C THR A 153 22.50 8.00 17.93
N GLY A 154 22.16 7.17 18.91
CA GLY A 154 21.24 7.49 20.00
C GLY A 154 19.77 7.59 19.55
N VAL A 155 19.46 7.30 18.29
CA VAL A 155 18.09 7.35 17.78
C VAL A 155 17.33 6.12 18.25
N LYS A 156 16.23 6.35 18.97
CA LYS A 156 15.33 5.30 19.46
C LYS A 156 13.88 5.57 19.05
N LEU A 157 13.37 4.72 18.18
CA LEU A 157 11.97 4.71 17.72
C LEU A 157 11.42 3.33 18.04
N MET A 158 10.42 3.28 18.92
CA MET A 158 9.84 2.02 19.41
C MET A 158 8.31 2.09 19.25
N GLU A 159 7.82 1.66 18.09
CA GLU A 159 6.38 1.60 17.82
C GLU A 159 5.68 0.63 18.77
N SER A 160 6.33 -0.51 19.10
CA SER A 160 5.82 -1.52 20.04
C SER A 160 5.49 -0.99 21.43
N ASN A 161 6.07 0.13 21.81
CA ASN A 161 5.80 0.76 23.10
C ASN A 161 4.36 1.29 23.23
N TYR A 162 3.65 1.57 22.11
CA TYR A 162 2.30 2.15 22.11
C TYR A 162 1.36 1.49 21.07
N VAL A 163 1.91 0.67 20.18
CA VAL A 163 1.13 -0.12 19.22
C VAL A 163 1.23 -1.60 19.59
N LYS A 164 0.09 -2.28 19.61
CA LYS A 164 -0.01 -3.73 19.71
C LYS A 164 0.06 -4.32 18.31
N PRO A 165 0.98 -5.27 18.03
CA PRO A 165 1.03 -5.92 16.74
C PRO A 165 -0.24 -6.74 16.49
N GLY A 166 -0.64 -6.83 15.22
CA GLY A 166 -1.63 -7.80 14.77
C GLY A 166 -1.16 -9.24 15.01
N ASP A 167 -2.08 -10.15 15.17
CA ASP A 167 -1.84 -11.56 15.49
C ASP A 167 -2.02 -12.51 14.31
N ARG A 168 -2.42 -11.98 13.14
CA ARG A 168 -2.67 -12.78 11.94
C ARG A 168 -2.54 -11.96 10.65
N ILE A 169 -2.35 -12.68 9.56
CA ILE A 169 -2.45 -12.15 8.19
C ILE A 169 -3.91 -12.34 7.75
N GLU A 170 -4.56 -11.25 7.35
CA GLU A 170 -5.95 -11.27 6.93
C GLU A 170 -6.08 -11.72 5.47
N SER A 171 -7.18 -12.40 5.16
CA SER A 171 -7.50 -12.77 3.77
C SER A 171 -7.68 -11.54 2.88
N PRO A 172 -7.26 -11.61 1.61
CA PRO A 172 -7.46 -10.50 0.68
C PRO A 172 -8.92 -10.07 0.56
N VAL A 173 -9.17 -8.78 0.61
CA VAL A 173 -10.50 -8.16 0.55
C VAL A 173 -10.99 -8.12 -0.89
N SER A 174 -12.18 -8.66 -1.17
CA SER A 174 -12.81 -8.55 -2.48
C SER A 174 -13.33 -7.14 -2.74
N THR A 175 -12.94 -6.54 -3.86
CA THR A 175 -13.29 -5.17 -4.26
C THR A 175 -13.64 -5.11 -5.74
N PRO A 176 -14.19 -3.99 -6.25
CA PRO A 176 -14.48 -3.81 -7.67
C PRO A 176 -13.25 -3.89 -8.59
N ILE A 177 -12.04 -3.77 -8.05
CA ILE A 177 -10.78 -3.79 -8.80
C ILE A 177 -10.01 -5.12 -8.66
N GLY A 178 -10.55 -6.10 -7.94
CA GLY A 178 -9.90 -7.36 -7.61
C GLY A 178 -9.65 -7.54 -6.11
N LYS A 179 -8.85 -8.53 -5.75
CA LYS A 179 -8.55 -8.90 -4.36
C LYS A 179 -7.39 -8.11 -3.79
N LEU A 180 -7.66 -7.29 -2.77
CA LEU A 180 -6.65 -6.47 -2.08
C LEU A 180 -5.99 -7.25 -0.94
N GLY A 181 -4.69 -7.47 -1.02
CA GLY A 181 -3.85 -7.88 0.10
C GLY A 181 -3.42 -6.66 0.91
N LEU A 182 -3.73 -6.62 2.20
CA LEU A 182 -3.50 -5.47 3.06
C LEU A 182 -2.19 -5.58 3.82
N GLY A 183 -1.35 -4.56 3.72
CA GLY A 183 -0.17 -4.32 4.54
C GLY A 183 -0.14 -2.85 4.97
N ILE A 184 0.79 -2.48 5.86
CA ILE A 184 1.01 -1.09 6.31
C ILE A 184 2.51 -0.83 6.40
N CYS A 185 3.01 0.16 5.66
CA CYS A 185 4.32 0.79 5.82
C CYS A 185 5.48 -0.22 5.99
N TYR A 186 5.91 -0.46 7.22
CA TYR A 186 7.04 -1.34 7.54
C TYR A 186 6.85 -2.78 7.05
N ASP A 187 5.60 -3.24 6.91
CA ASP A 187 5.25 -4.56 6.38
C ASP A 187 5.85 -4.81 4.98
N MET A 188 6.01 -3.75 4.17
CA MET A 188 6.61 -3.90 2.84
C MET A 188 8.06 -4.41 2.86
N ARG A 189 8.76 -4.36 4.01
CA ARG A 189 10.13 -4.86 4.13
C ARG A 189 10.21 -6.38 4.27
N PHE A 190 9.08 -7.03 4.48
CA PHE A 190 8.97 -8.46 4.70
C PHE A 190 8.34 -9.14 3.49
N PRO A 191 9.16 -9.70 2.57
CA PRO A 191 8.66 -10.36 1.36
C PRO A 191 7.75 -11.54 1.68
N GLU A 192 7.91 -12.18 2.84
CA GLU A 192 7.10 -13.30 3.30
C GLU A 192 5.62 -12.93 3.42
N LEU A 193 5.30 -11.75 3.95
CA LEU A 193 3.92 -11.25 4.02
C LEU A 193 3.34 -11.06 2.62
N SER A 194 4.11 -10.42 1.73
CA SER A 194 3.71 -10.16 0.34
C SER A 194 3.40 -11.46 -0.41
N LEU A 195 4.30 -12.46 -0.28
CA LEU A 195 4.13 -13.77 -0.91
C LEU A 195 2.96 -14.55 -0.30
N THR A 196 2.76 -14.46 1.01
CA THR A 196 1.61 -15.07 1.68
C THR A 196 0.30 -14.50 1.15
N LEU A 197 0.16 -13.17 1.07
CA LEU A 197 -1.02 -12.51 0.53
C LEU A 197 -1.27 -12.90 -0.93
N ARG A 198 -0.21 -12.94 -1.75
CA ARG A 198 -0.29 -13.42 -3.13
C ARG A 198 -0.80 -14.87 -3.20
N ASN A 199 -0.31 -15.76 -2.34
CA ASN A 199 -0.73 -17.16 -2.29
C ASN A 199 -2.16 -17.35 -1.77
N MET A 200 -2.64 -16.41 -0.95
CA MET A 200 -4.05 -16.32 -0.55
C MET A 200 -4.95 -15.73 -1.66
N GLY A 201 -4.37 -15.40 -2.82
CA GLY A 201 -5.09 -14.96 -4.02
C GLY A 201 -5.15 -13.45 -4.20
N ALA A 202 -4.32 -12.66 -3.53
CA ALA A 202 -4.22 -11.22 -3.80
C ALA A 202 -3.77 -10.96 -5.24
N GLU A 203 -4.36 -9.96 -5.85
CA GLU A 203 -4.04 -9.43 -7.18
C GLU A 203 -3.40 -8.04 -7.07
N ILE A 204 -3.69 -7.36 -5.96
CA ILE A 204 -3.20 -6.03 -5.63
C ILE A 204 -2.71 -6.06 -4.18
N LEU A 205 -1.49 -5.58 -3.93
CA LEU A 205 -0.94 -5.38 -2.59
C LEU A 205 -0.96 -3.89 -2.23
N THR A 206 -1.26 -3.58 -0.99
CA THR A 206 -1.35 -2.19 -0.52
C THR A 206 -0.38 -1.93 0.61
N TYR A 207 0.36 -0.81 0.52
CA TYR A 207 1.32 -0.39 1.54
C TYR A 207 1.19 1.12 1.83
N PRO A 208 0.07 1.55 2.45
CA PRO A 208 -0.05 2.92 2.94
C PRO A 208 1.06 3.22 3.94
N SER A 209 1.72 4.38 3.80
CA SER A 209 2.99 4.59 4.50
C SER A 209 3.25 6.04 4.91
N ALA A 210 4.10 6.17 5.94
CA ALA A 210 4.69 7.43 6.39
C ALA A 210 6.22 7.28 6.49
N PHE A 211 6.89 7.06 5.36
CA PHE A 211 8.34 6.90 5.28
C PHE A 211 9.06 8.19 5.61
N THR A 212 10.12 8.13 6.41
CA THR A 212 11.00 9.28 6.62
C THR A 212 11.67 9.67 5.31
N TYR A 213 12.06 10.93 5.18
CA TYR A 213 12.66 11.45 3.96
C TYR A 213 13.87 10.63 3.51
N GLN A 214 14.79 10.35 4.43
CA GLN A 214 16.04 9.63 4.13
C GLN A 214 15.78 8.17 3.65
N THR A 215 14.94 7.44 4.37
CA THR A 215 14.63 6.05 3.97
C THR A 215 13.72 5.99 2.75
N GLY A 216 12.88 6.99 2.56
CA GLY A 216 12.03 7.11 1.39
C GLY A 216 12.87 7.29 0.12
N ALA A 217 13.78 8.27 0.12
CA ALA A 217 14.65 8.53 -1.02
C ALA A 217 15.50 7.31 -1.43
N ALA A 218 15.93 6.51 -0.45
CA ALA A 218 16.81 5.36 -0.72
C ALA A 218 16.05 4.06 -1.04
N HIS A 219 14.86 3.82 -0.45
CA HIS A 219 14.25 2.48 -0.46
C HIS A 219 12.86 2.43 -1.09
N TRP A 220 12.09 3.52 -1.09
CA TRP A 220 10.67 3.53 -1.39
C TRP A 220 10.33 2.88 -2.73
N GLU A 221 10.84 3.45 -3.81
CA GLU A 221 10.60 2.95 -5.16
C GLU A 221 11.11 1.53 -5.35
N ILE A 222 12.34 1.26 -4.90
CA ILE A 222 13.02 -0.02 -5.12
C ILE A 222 12.23 -1.16 -4.47
N ILE A 223 11.81 -0.97 -3.20
CA ILE A 223 11.07 -2.03 -2.48
C ILE A 223 9.70 -2.25 -3.12
N LEU A 224 8.94 -1.20 -3.44
CA LEU A 224 7.60 -1.34 -4.00
C LEU A 224 7.62 -2.04 -5.37
N ARG A 225 8.59 -1.69 -6.22
CA ARG A 225 8.78 -2.37 -7.50
C ARG A 225 9.21 -3.82 -7.31
N ALA A 226 10.08 -4.11 -6.36
CA ALA A 226 10.46 -5.48 -6.02
C ALA A 226 9.24 -6.29 -5.56
N ARG A 227 8.37 -5.74 -4.69
CA ARG A 227 7.12 -6.41 -4.26
C ARG A 227 6.21 -6.71 -5.44
N ALA A 228 6.04 -5.78 -6.38
CA ALA A 228 5.23 -5.99 -7.57
C ALA A 228 5.79 -7.12 -8.45
N ILE A 229 7.10 -7.12 -8.72
CA ILE A 229 7.77 -8.10 -9.58
C ILE A 229 7.74 -9.51 -8.97
N GLU A 230 8.11 -9.66 -7.70
CA GLU A 230 8.23 -10.97 -7.06
C GLU A 230 6.88 -11.65 -6.77
N THR A 231 5.82 -10.85 -6.55
CA THR A 231 4.46 -11.35 -6.31
C THR A 231 3.60 -11.38 -7.57
N GLN A 232 4.02 -10.69 -8.63
CA GLN A 232 3.25 -10.54 -9.85
C GLN A 232 1.85 -9.98 -9.58
N CYS A 233 1.80 -8.98 -8.68
CA CYS A 233 0.62 -8.23 -8.29
C CYS A 233 0.82 -6.75 -8.62
N TYR A 234 -0.29 -6.00 -8.78
CA TYR A 234 -0.20 -4.55 -8.62
C TYR A 234 0.25 -4.19 -7.20
N VAL A 235 0.96 -3.08 -7.05
CA VAL A 235 1.29 -2.50 -5.74
C VAL A 235 0.76 -1.07 -5.70
N VAL A 236 -0.06 -0.76 -4.68
CA VAL A 236 -0.60 0.58 -4.44
C VAL A 236 -0.08 1.09 -3.10
N ALA A 237 0.69 2.16 -3.14
CA ALA A 237 1.36 2.70 -1.96
C ALA A 237 1.05 4.19 -1.80
N ALA A 238 0.00 4.49 -1.05
CA ALA A 238 -0.34 5.84 -0.62
C ALA A 238 0.70 6.35 0.39
N ALA A 239 1.06 7.63 0.34
CA ALA A 239 2.17 8.16 1.11
C ALA A 239 1.83 9.45 1.86
N GLN A 240 2.32 9.55 3.10
CA GLN A 240 2.47 10.84 3.77
C GLN A 240 3.62 11.62 3.13
N THR A 241 3.48 12.96 3.02
CA THR A 241 4.47 13.84 2.42
C THR A 241 4.68 15.09 3.26
N GLY A 242 5.85 15.74 3.08
CA GLY A 242 6.13 17.06 3.65
C GLY A 242 6.34 17.06 5.16
N THR A 243 6.27 18.25 5.75
CA THR A 243 6.55 18.49 7.17
C THR A 243 5.29 18.40 8.00
N HIS A 244 5.23 17.41 8.89
CA HIS A 244 4.10 17.19 9.80
C HIS A 244 4.20 18.02 11.07
N ASN A 245 5.40 18.11 11.62
CA ASN A 245 5.74 18.89 12.80
C ASN A 245 7.25 19.18 12.82
N LYS A 246 7.76 19.79 13.91
CA LYS A 246 9.18 20.18 14.04
C LYS A 246 10.20 19.03 13.92
N LYS A 247 9.74 17.77 14.06
CA LYS A 247 10.62 16.57 14.11
C LYS A 247 10.39 15.60 12.97
N ARG A 248 9.27 15.67 12.27
CA ARG A 248 8.85 14.64 11.32
C ARG A 248 8.57 15.20 9.94
N VAL A 249 9.33 14.69 8.98
CA VAL A 249 9.17 14.97 7.55
C VAL A 249 9.03 13.65 6.82
N SER A 250 8.03 13.53 5.94
CA SER A 250 7.80 12.34 5.12
C SER A 250 8.19 12.55 3.67
N TRP A 251 8.59 11.46 3.02
CA TRP A 251 9.14 11.43 1.67
C TRP A 251 8.11 11.76 0.59
N GLY A 252 6.89 11.25 0.72
CA GLY A 252 5.89 11.37 -0.33
C GLY A 252 6.04 10.31 -1.42
N HIS A 253 5.79 10.73 -2.68
CA HIS A 253 5.89 9.90 -3.87
C HIS A 253 4.93 8.69 -3.84
N ALA A 254 3.67 8.92 -3.40
CA ALA A 254 2.63 7.91 -3.49
C ALA A 254 2.56 7.36 -4.90
N MET A 255 2.55 6.01 -5.07
CA MET A 255 2.68 5.41 -6.40
C MET A 255 1.83 4.16 -6.59
N ILE A 256 1.59 3.85 -7.85
CA ILE A 256 1.00 2.60 -8.32
C ILE A 256 2.01 1.92 -9.24
N VAL A 257 2.30 0.66 -8.96
CA VAL A 257 3.23 -0.18 -9.73
C VAL A 257 2.45 -1.35 -10.32
N ASP A 258 2.66 -1.65 -11.59
CA ASP A 258 2.05 -2.79 -12.27
C ASP A 258 2.76 -4.13 -11.94
N PRO A 259 2.18 -5.29 -12.29
CA PRO A 259 2.78 -6.60 -12.02
C PRO A 259 4.14 -6.85 -12.71
N TRP A 260 4.50 -6.00 -13.68
CA TRP A 260 5.80 -6.06 -14.38
C TRP A 260 6.86 -5.19 -13.70
N GLY A 261 6.48 -4.41 -12.67
CA GLY A 261 7.36 -3.50 -11.94
C GLY A 261 7.45 -2.10 -12.56
N THR A 262 6.54 -1.74 -13.47
CA THR A 262 6.46 -0.40 -14.04
C THR A 262 5.68 0.52 -13.12
N ILE A 263 6.20 1.71 -12.83
CA ILE A 263 5.44 2.75 -12.17
C ILE A 263 4.44 3.32 -13.18
N VAL A 264 3.14 3.06 -12.96
CA VAL A 264 2.06 3.50 -13.87
C VAL A 264 1.43 4.82 -13.44
N ALA A 265 1.57 5.20 -12.17
CA ALA A 265 1.19 6.52 -11.66
C ALA A 265 2.00 6.86 -10.41
N GLN A 266 2.31 8.15 -10.23
CA GLN A 266 3.07 8.64 -9.07
C GLN A 266 2.69 10.09 -8.76
N CYS A 267 2.54 10.43 -7.47
CA CYS A 267 2.45 11.80 -7.00
C CYS A 267 3.83 12.47 -6.93
N SER A 268 3.85 13.78 -6.99
CA SER A 268 5.03 14.59 -6.69
C SER A 268 5.22 14.76 -5.16
N GLU A 269 5.66 15.93 -4.68
CA GLU A 269 5.90 16.21 -3.25
C GLU A 269 4.73 16.92 -2.54
N LYS A 270 3.60 17.17 -3.24
CA LYS A 270 2.46 17.92 -2.70
C LYS A 270 1.30 17.00 -2.33
N THR A 271 0.39 17.47 -1.47
CA THR A 271 -0.90 16.82 -1.27
C THR A 271 -1.66 16.77 -2.60
N ASP A 272 -1.88 15.57 -3.10
CA ASP A 272 -2.51 15.32 -4.41
C ASP A 272 -2.96 13.86 -4.56
N ILE A 273 -3.48 13.52 -5.75
CA ILE A 273 -3.78 12.16 -6.17
C ILE A 273 -3.07 11.83 -7.48
N ALA A 274 -2.72 10.56 -7.68
CA ALA A 274 -2.36 10.03 -8.98
C ALA A 274 -3.35 8.91 -9.37
N ILE A 275 -3.69 8.83 -10.66
CA ILE A 275 -4.72 7.93 -11.20
C ILE A 275 -4.06 6.89 -12.09
N ALA A 276 -4.46 5.64 -11.94
CA ALA A 276 -4.12 4.57 -12.89
C ALA A 276 -5.31 3.65 -13.12
N GLU A 277 -5.26 2.99 -14.26
CA GLU A 277 -6.14 1.88 -14.63
C GLU A 277 -5.60 0.59 -14.04
N ILE A 278 -6.48 -0.31 -13.58
CA ILE A 278 -6.14 -1.65 -13.11
C ILE A 278 -6.64 -2.67 -14.11
N ASP A 279 -5.72 -3.34 -14.78
CA ASP A 279 -5.98 -4.45 -15.70
C ASP A 279 -5.63 -5.78 -15.03
N LEU A 280 -6.65 -6.49 -14.54
CA LEU A 280 -6.45 -7.83 -13.96
C LEU A 280 -6.03 -8.87 -15.01
N GLY A 281 -6.32 -8.62 -16.29
CA GLY A 281 -5.80 -9.45 -17.39
C GLY A 281 -4.28 -9.40 -17.48
N LEU A 282 -3.67 -8.25 -17.16
CA LEU A 282 -2.21 -8.12 -17.09
C LEU A 282 -1.63 -8.98 -15.96
N VAL A 283 -2.28 -9.05 -14.79
CA VAL A 283 -1.86 -9.93 -13.68
C VAL A 283 -1.82 -11.39 -14.15
N GLN A 284 -2.88 -11.84 -14.81
CA GLN A 284 -2.98 -13.20 -15.32
C GLN A 284 -1.90 -13.48 -16.38
N LEU A 285 -1.76 -12.58 -17.35
CA LEU A 285 -0.79 -12.69 -18.42
C LEU A 285 0.65 -12.77 -17.93
N VAL A 286 1.02 -11.94 -16.93
CA VAL A 286 2.37 -11.96 -16.33
C VAL A 286 2.62 -13.30 -15.63
N ARG A 287 1.61 -13.82 -14.89
CA ARG A 287 1.70 -15.12 -14.19
C ARG A 287 1.78 -16.30 -15.15
N GLU A 288 1.07 -16.25 -16.28
CA GLU A 288 1.12 -17.28 -17.31
C GLU A 288 2.47 -17.29 -18.05
N ASN A 289 2.96 -16.11 -18.46
CA ASN A 289 4.19 -15.99 -19.22
C ASN A 289 5.46 -16.26 -18.38
N MET A 290 5.39 -15.98 -17.07
CA MET A 290 6.50 -16.21 -16.13
C MET A 290 5.97 -16.89 -14.86
N PRO A 291 5.72 -18.21 -14.86
CA PRO A 291 5.06 -18.92 -13.77
C PRO A 291 6.01 -19.15 -12.57
N CYS A 292 6.54 -18.07 -11.99
CA CYS A 292 7.52 -18.10 -10.91
C CYS A 292 7.04 -18.93 -9.70
N GLU A 293 5.74 -18.89 -9.39
CA GLU A 293 5.17 -19.65 -8.27
C GLU A 293 5.31 -21.16 -8.49
N ASN A 294 5.04 -21.63 -9.71
CA ASN A 294 5.16 -23.05 -10.04
C ASN A 294 6.61 -23.54 -10.06
N HIS A 295 7.56 -22.63 -10.22
CA HIS A 295 8.99 -22.92 -10.23
C HIS A 295 9.64 -22.84 -8.85
N ARG A 296 8.89 -22.44 -7.80
CA ARG A 296 9.43 -22.39 -6.44
C ARG A 296 9.78 -23.77 -5.93
N ARG A 297 11.02 -23.89 -5.46
CA ARG A 297 11.56 -25.12 -4.87
C ARG A 297 11.26 -25.15 -3.36
N THR A 298 9.95 -25.23 -3.03
CA THR A 298 9.48 -25.28 -1.63
C THR A 298 10.00 -26.49 -0.86
N ASP A 299 10.47 -27.50 -1.57
CA ASP A 299 11.17 -28.67 -1.05
C ASP A 299 12.58 -28.35 -0.52
N LEU A 300 13.21 -27.27 -1.03
CA LEU A 300 14.57 -26.86 -0.67
C LEU A 300 14.60 -25.67 0.31
N TYR A 301 13.55 -24.87 0.36
CA TYR A 301 13.53 -23.68 1.22
C TYR A 301 13.35 -24.11 2.67
N ALA A 302 14.35 -23.86 3.50
CA ALA A 302 14.23 -24.07 4.93
C ALA A 302 13.14 -23.17 5.53
N LYS A 303 12.44 -23.66 6.54
CA LYS A 303 11.62 -22.77 7.37
C LYS A 303 12.52 -21.75 8.05
N MET A 304 12.13 -20.48 8.06
CA MET A 304 12.94 -19.39 8.63
C MET A 304 13.38 -19.65 10.08
N GLU A 305 12.56 -20.36 10.84
CA GLU A 305 12.86 -20.78 12.21
C GLU A 305 14.05 -21.74 12.31
N SER A 306 14.30 -22.57 11.29
CA SER A 306 15.40 -23.52 11.25
C SER A 306 16.75 -22.89 10.86
N LEU A 307 16.74 -21.61 10.46
CA LEU A 307 17.96 -20.87 10.10
C LEU A 307 18.54 -20.05 11.26
N LYS A 308 17.95 -20.14 12.44
CA LYS A 308 18.56 -19.56 13.67
C LYS A 308 19.71 -20.45 14.09
N CYS A 309 20.92 -20.02 13.77
CA CYS A 309 22.17 -20.58 14.33
C CYS A 309 22.36 -20.20 15.80
#